data_dd612b7b4d2d682b8677d208e5487b58
#
_entry.id   dd612b7b4d2d682b8677d208e5487b58
#
_cell.length_a   1.000
_cell.length_b   1.000
_cell.length_c   1.000
_cell.angle_alpha   90.00
_cell.angle_beta   90.00
_cell.angle_gamma   90.00
#
_symmetry.space_group_name_H-M   'P 1'
#
loop_
_entity.id
_entity.type
_entity.pdbx_description
1 polymer ?
#
loop_
_entity_poly.entity_id
_entity_poly.type
_entity_poly.pdbx_seq_one_letter_code
_entity_poly.pdbx_strand_id
1 'polypeptide(L)'
;MFKLKSTLLLVALAGFAAAAQARQENEKLADCIDLPADYQAARFGSQYLLVKDGDNYYRIGFNGSCSAISLSSNVKIATQGQANRLCPNDTKISTKHDSCSAREVVRVDQDEYEKYTRGQR
;
A
#
# COMPACT_ATOMS: atom_id res chain seq x y z
N MET A 1 42.72 -28.59 22.34
CA MET A 1 41.88 -27.98 23.18
C MET A 1 41.44 -26.66 22.81
N PHE A 2 42.02 -25.96 22.24
CA PHE A 2 41.66 -24.70 21.92
C PHE A 2 40.86 -24.57 20.71
N LYS A 3 40.70 -25.48 20.01
CA LYS A 3 40.00 -25.38 18.82
C LYS A 3 38.59 -25.11 18.99
N LEU A 4 38.05 -25.36 20.06
CA LEU A 4 36.66 -25.20 20.19
C LEU A 4 36.23 -23.80 20.01
N LYS A 5 36.98 -22.86 20.28
CA LYS A 5 36.52 -21.54 20.17
C LYS A 5 36.05 -21.16 18.84
N SER A 6 36.47 -21.71 17.84
CA SER A 6 36.12 -21.24 16.54
C SER A 6 34.66 -21.44 16.22
N THR A 7 34.01 -22.32 16.84
CA THR A 7 32.66 -22.56 16.49
C THR A 7 31.73 -21.46 16.87
N LEU A 8 32.07 -20.71 17.81
CA LEU A 8 31.19 -19.70 18.25
C LEU A 8 30.84 -18.65 17.24
N LEU A 9 31.75 -18.34 16.45
CA LEU A 9 31.55 -17.29 15.52
C LEU A 9 30.42 -17.48 14.60
N LEU A 10 30.17 -18.64 14.19
CA LEU A 10 29.16 -18.87 13.25
C LEU A 10 27.79 -18.45 13.67
N VAL A 11 27.53 -18.60 14.88
CA VAL A 11 26.24 -18.28 15.36
C VAL A 11 25.83 -16.86 15.17
N ALA A 12 26.75 -15.98 15.31
CA ALA A 12 26.43 -14.59 15.21
C ALA A 12 25.89 -14.20 13.87
N LEU A 13 26.35 -14.81 12.85
CA LEU A 13 25.94 -14.45 11.54
C LEU A 13 24.50 -14.73 11.25
N ALA A 14 24.02 -15.76 11.79
CA ALA A 14 22.65 -16.13 11.50
C ALA A 14 21.68 -15.06 11.93
N GLY A 15 22.00 -14.35 12.96
CA GLY A 15 21.10 -13.37 13.47
C GLY A 15 20.88 -12.21 12.54
N PHE A 16 21.85 -11.87 11.78
CA PHE A 16 21.72 -10.77 10.90
C PHE A 16 20.78 -10.98 9.77
N ALA A 17 20.79 -12.14 9.23
CA ALA A 17 19.98 -12.40 8.09
C ALA A 17 18.52 -12.20 8.41
N ALA A 18 18.12 -12.54 9.58
CA ALA A 18 16.73 -12.41 9.94
C ALA A 18 16.30 -10.97 10.01
N ALA A 19 17.14 -10.12 10.50
CA ALA A 19 16.76 -8.74 10.64
C ALA A 19 16.55 -8.07 9.31
N ALA A 20 17.25 -8.45 8.34
CA ALA A 20 17.17 -7.81 7.06
C ALA A 20 15.83 -8.00 6.38
N GLN A 21 15.09 -8.99 6.78
CA GLN A 21 13.86 -9.24 6.11
C GLN A 21 12.65 -8.59 6.70
N ALA A 22 12.83 -7.80 7.69
CA ALA A 22 11.71 -7.16 8.30
C ALA A 22 11.07 -6.11 7.41
N ARG A 23 11.76 -5.58 6.42
CA ARG A 23 11.21 -4.57 5.60
C ARG A 23 10.43 -5.10 4.48
N GLN A 24 9.25 -4.61 4.28
CA GLN A 24 8.40 -5.04 3.20
C GLN A 24 7.76 -3.85 2.58
N GLU A 25 8.34 -3.31 1.55
CA GLU A 25 7.83 -2.16 0.90
C GLU A 25 7.37 -2.47 -0.48
N ASN A 26 6.35 -1.76 -0.95
CA ASN A 26 5.91 -1.85 -2.34
C ASN A 26 5.56 -3.25 -2.78
N GLU A 27 4.92 -3.94 -1.89
CA GLU A 27 4.52 -5.30 -2.16
C GLU A 27 3.10 -5.33 -2.65
N LYS A 28 2.85 -5.99 -3.77
CA LYS A 28 1.50 -6.05 -4.30
C LYS A 28 0.60 -6.78 -3.34
N LEU A 29 -0.62 -6.29 -3.23
CA LEU A 29 -1.59 -6.90 -2.35
C LEU A 29 -1.91 -8.30 -2.85
N ALA A 30 -1.86 -9.28 -1.98
CA ALA A 30 -2.12 -10.66 -2.37
C ALA A 30 -3.58 -11.03 -2.24
N ASP A 31 -4.24 -10.52 -1.22
CA ASP A 31 -5.62 -10.86 -0.93
C ASP A 31 -6.45 -9.62 -0.72
N CYS A 32 -7.76 -9.78 -0.78
CA CYS A 32 -8.66 -8.67 -0.48
C CYS A 32 -8.60 -8.32 0.98
N ILE A 33 -8.78 -7.06 1.28
CA ILE A 33 -8.90 -6.59 2.65
C ILE A 33 -10.12 -5.70 2.76
N ASP A 34 -10.65 -5.59 3.95
CA ASP A 34 -11.78 -4.70 4.21
C ASP A 34 -11.26 -3.49 4.97
N LEU A 35 -11.53 -2.32 4.43
CA LEU A 35 -11.10 -1.09 5.06
C LEU A 35 -12.16 -0.64 6.06
N PRO A 36 -11.76 -0.05 7.18
CA PRO A 36 -12.73 0.49 8.10
C PRO A 36 -13.38 1.73 7.48
N ALA A 37 -14.53 2.10 7.96
CA ALA A 37 -15.25 3.23 7.39
C ALA A 37 -14.48 4.53 7.52
N ASP A 38 -13.58 4.61 8.46
CA ASP A 38 -12.84 5.84 8.71
C ASP A 38 -11.46 5.86 8.08
N TYR A 39 -11.22 5.04 7.07
CA TYR A 39 -9.92 5.09 6.41
C TYR A 39 -9.72 6.46 5.77
N GLN A 40 -8.49 6.82 5.56
CA GLN A 40 -8.15 8.09 4.95
C GLN A 40 -7.61 7.88 3.56
N ALA A 41 -7.94 8.77 2.65
CA ALA A 41 -7.47 8.68 1.28
C ALA A 41 -6.91 10.02 0.86
N ALA A 42 -5.83 9.98 0.10
CA ALA A 42 -5.20 11.18 -0.44
C ALA A 42 -4.79 10.86 -1.87
N ARG A 43 -4.85 11.85 -2.74
CA ARG A 43 -4.52 11.59 -4.13
C ARG A 43 -3.18 12.19 -4.48
N PHE A 44 -2.50 11.59 -5.41
CA PHE A 44 -1.29 12.13 -5.97
C PHE A 44 -1.62 12.44 -7.43
N GLY A 45 -2.12 13.65 -7.67
CA GLY A 45 -2.61 14.03 -8.98
C GLY A 45 -3.72 13.12 -9.43
N SER A 46 -3.66 12.64 -10.65
CA SER A 46 -4.60 11.66 -11.15
C SER A 46 -3.94 10.29 -11.31
N GLN A 47 -2.74 10.12 -10.78
CA GLN A 47 -1.97 8.91 -10.98
C GLN A 47 -2.17 7.87 -9.91
N TYR A 48 -2.28 8.30 -8.67
CA TYR A 48 -2.37 7.38 -7.55
C TYR A 48 -3.37 7.85 -6.53
N LEU A 49 -3.98 6.89 -5.88
CA LEU A 49 -4.78 7.15 -4.69
C LEU A 49 -4.07 6.45 -3.55
N LEU A 50 -3.75 7.20 -2.49
CA LEU A 50 -3.07 6.67 -1.34
C LEU A 50 -4.09 6.43 -0.24
N VAL A 51 -4.02 5.31 0.44
CA VAL A 51 -4.99 4.94 1.45
C VAL A 51 -4.27 4.62 2.75
N LYS A 52 -4.79 5.15 3.83
CA LYS A 52 -4.24 4.89 5.16
C LYS A 52 -5.32 4.26 6.03
N ASP A 53 -5.00 3.13 6.61
CA ASP A 53 -5.88 2.40 7.49
C ASP A 53 -5.07 2.10 8.75
N GLY A 54 -5.15 2.97 9.75
CA GLY A 54 -4.33 2.81 10.94
C GLY A 54 -2.87 2.86 10.58
N ASP A 55 -2.17 1.76 10.79
CA ASP A 55 -0.76 1.67 10.47
C ASP A 55 -0.49 1.00 9.14
N ASN A 56 -1.53 0.75 8.38
CA ASN A 56 -1.38 0.11 7.07
C ASN A 56 -1.57 1.14 5.98
N TYR A 57 -0.71 1.08 4.98
CA TYR A 57 -0.72 2.07 3.90
C TYR A 57 -0.74 1.38 2.56
N TYR A 58 -1.51 1.95 1.62
CA TYR A 58 -1.64 1.34 0.30
C TYR A 58 -1.57 2.41 -0.77
N ARG A 59 -1.09 2.01 -1.94
CA ARG A 59 -1.06 2.87 -3.10
C ARG A 59 -1.82 2.19 -4.21
N ILE A 60 -2.83 2.86 -4.73
CA ILE A 60 -3.66 2.34 -5.81
C ILE A 60 -3.27 3.05 -7.10
N GLY A 61 -2.89 2.28 -8.11
CA GLY A 61 -2.52 2.83 -9.39
C GLY A 61 -3.57 2.52 -10.44
N PHE A 62 -3.65 3.35 -11.46
CA PHE A 62 -4.64 3.21 -12.50
C PHE A 62 -3.98 2.94 -13.84
N ASN A 63 -4.76 2.49 -14.80
CA ASN A 63 -4.26 2.26 -16.12
C ASN A 63 -4.24 3.59 -16.84
N GLY A 64 -3.12 4.27 -16.82
CA GLY A 64 -3.03 5.63 -17.27
C GLY A 64 -3.30 6.55 -16.11
N SER A 65 -4.31 7.37 -16.21
CA SER A 65 -4.63 8.29 -15.12
C SER A 65 -6.12 8.21 -14.82
N CYS A 66 -6.48 8.69 -13.65
CA CYS A 66 -7.88 8.73 -13.23
C CYS A 66 -8.24 10.16 -12.92
N SER A 67 -8.77 10.87 -13.90
CA SER A 67 -9.09 12.27 -13.69
C SER A 67 -10.19 12.45 -12.66
N ALA A 68 -11.02 11.44 -12.46
CA ALA A 68 -12.08 11.55 -11.49
C ALA A 68 -11.56 11.88 -10.09
N ILE A 69 -10.47 11.27 -9.68
CA ILE A 69 -9.98 11.50 -8.34
C ILE A 69 -9.36 12.88 -8.18
N SER A 70 -8.89 13.48 -9.25
CA SER A 70 -8.29 14.80 -9.13
C SER A 70 -9.35 15.89 -9.07
N LEU A 71 -10.58 15.58 -9.42
CA LEU A 71 -11.65 16.55 -9.43
C LEU A 71 -12.58 16.47 -8.22
N SER A 72 -12.35 15.52 -7.35
CA SER A 72 -13.27 15.30 -6.25
C SER A 72 -12.51 15.09 -4.96
N SER A 73 -13.03 15.62 -3.87
CA SER A 73 -12.39 15.39 -2.57
C SER A 73 -12.89 14.13 -1.91
N ASN A 74 -13.96 13.55 -2.44
CA ASN A 74 -14.52 12.34 -1.84
C ASN A 74 -14.45 11.20 -2.82
N VAL A 75 -13.87 10.09 -2.38
CA VAL A 75 -13.78 8.92 -3.21
C VAL A 75 -14.38 7.74 -2.45
N LYS A 76 -14.84 6.76 -3.19
CA LYS A 76 -15.35 5.53 -2.62
C LYS A 76 -14.59 4.37 -3.24
N ILE A 77 -14.20 3.43 -2.40
CA ILE A 77 -13.49 2.25 -2.84
C ILE A 77 -14.44 1.07 -2.71
N ALA A 78 -14.54 0.28 -3.74
CA ALA A 78 -15.41 -0.89 -3.71
C ALA A 78 -14.83 -1.96 -4.63
N THR A 79 -15.13 -3.21 -4.34
CA THR A 79 -14.79 -4.31 -5.22
C THR A 79 -16.01 -5.18 -5.37
N GLN A 80 -16.43 -5.36 -6.61
CA GLN A 80 -17.57 -6.21 -6.92
C GLN A 80 -18.81 -5.85 -6.10
N GLY A 81 -19.05 -4.56 -6.00
CA GLY A 81 -20.22 -4.10 -5.28
C GLY A 81 -20.12 -4.03 -3.78
N GLN A 82 -19.01 -4.46 -3.22
CA GLN A 82 -18.84 -4.40 -1.77
C GLN A 82 -18.05 -3.16 -1.38
N ALA A 83 -18.70 -2.30 -0.61
CA ALA A 83 -18.09 -1.04 -0.21
C ALA A 83 -16.90 -1.27 0.70
N ASN A 84 -15.90 -0.43 0.55
CA ASN A 84 -14.69 -0.43 1.38
C ASN A 84 -13.87 -1.70 1.25
N ARG A 85 -14.08 -2.45 0.19
CA ARG A 85 -13.29 -3.65 -0.04
C ARG A 85 -12.19 -3.34 -1.04
N LEU A 86 -10.97 -3.62 -0.67
CA LEU A 86 -9.79 -3.35 -1.50
C LEU A 86 -9.16 -4.67 -1.88
N CYS A 87 -9.13 -4.96 -3.17
CA CYS A 87 -8.64 -6.23 -3.68
C CYS A 87 -7.54 -6.02 -4.68
N PRO A 88 -6.70 -7.03 -4.92
CA PRO A 88 -5.68 -6.90 -5.96
C PRO A 88 -6.26 -6.75 -7.35
N ASN A 89 -7.48 -7.24 -7.56
CA ASN A 89 -8.14 -7.12 -8.85
C ASN A 89 -9.55 -6.61 -8.67
N ASP A 90 -10.08 -5.98 -9.70
CA ASP A 90 -11.48 -5.56 -9.76
C ASP A 90 -11.89 -4.50 -8.76
N THR A 91 -10.94 -3.80 -8.19
CA THR A 91 -11.25 -2.70 -7.30
C THR A 91 -11.58 -1.47 -8.14
N LYS A 92 -12.63 -0.77 -7.75
CA LYS A 92 -13.07 0.41 -8.44
C LYS A 92 -13.08 1.60 -7.51
N ILE A 93 -12.62 2.72 -8.01
CA ILE A 93 -12.60 3.97 -7.26
C ILE A 93 -13.62 4.87 -7.90
N SER A 94 -14.58 5.33 -7.12
CA SER A 94 -15.69 6.13 -7.65
C SER A 94 -15.77 7.48 -6.97
N THR A 95 -16.28 8.45 -7.72
CA THR A 95 -16.59 9.76 -7.18
C THR A 95 -18.00 10.09 -7.63
N LYS A 96 -18.45 11.30 -7.34
CA LYS A 96 -19.75 11.73 -7.82
C LYS A 96 -19.81 11.77 -9.32
N HIS A 97 -18.70 11.99 -9.96
CA HIS A 97 -18.70 12.24 -11.38
C HIS A 97 -18.37 11.04 -12.23
N ASP A 98 -17.54 10.15 -11.73
CA ASP A 98 -17.05 9.09 -12.58
C ASP A 98 -16.38 8.00 -11.72
N SER A 99 -15.89 6.97 -12.37
CA SER A 99 -15.19 5.92 -11.66
C SER A 99 -14.01 5.43 -12.51
N CYS A 100 -13.04 4.86 -11.84
CA CYS A 100 -11.87 4.29 -12.50
C CYS A 100 -11.58 2.93 -11.91
N SER A 101 -11.05 2.05 -12.73
CA SER A 101 -10.64 0.74 -12.25
C SER A 101 -9.19 0.78 -11.82
N ALA A 102 -8.92 0.19 -10.69
CA ALA A 102 -7.55 0.10 -10.20
C ALA A 102 -6.82 -0.93 -11.03
N ARG A 103 -5.60 -0.59 -11.42
CA ARG A 103 -4.77 -1.52 -12.13
C ARG A 103 -3.90 -2.30 -11.19
N GLU A 104 -3.47 -1.66 -10.10
CA GLU A 104 -2.66 -2.35 -9.11
C GLU A 104 -2.89 -1.75 -7.74
N VAL A 105 -2.75 -2.57 -6.73
CA VAL A 105 -2.84 -2.15 -5.35
C VAL A 105 -1.59 -2.66 -4.67
N VAL A 106 -0.83 -1.75 -4.07
CA VAL A 106 0.46 -2.07 -3.49
C VAL A 106 0.47 -1.64 -2.04
N ARG A 107 0.96 -2.50 -1.16
CA ARG A 107 1.15 -2.13 0.22
C ARG A 107 2.46 -1.37 0.31
N VAL A 108 2.45 -0.21 0.94
CA VAL A 108 3.64 0.62 1.07
C VAL A 108 3.89 0.90 2.53
N ASP A 109 5.07 1.40 2.87
CA ASP A 109 5.32 1.76 4.25
C ASP A 109 4.94 3.21 4.47
N GLN A 110 5.07 3.65 5.70
CA GLN A 110 4.67 4.99 6.07
C GLN A 110 5.48 6.05 5.34
N ASP A 111 6.77 5.80 5.15
CA ASP A 111 7.60 6.78 4.47
C ASP A 111 7.18 6.98 3.01
N GLU A 112 6.85 5.92 2.36
CA GLU A 112 6.41 5.99 0.98
C GLU A 112 5.07 6.73 0.90
N TYR A 113 4.17 6.42 1.80
CA TYR A 113 2.88 7.09 1.85
C TYR A 113 3.07 8.59 2.05
N GLU A 114 3.91 8.97 2.98
CA GLU A 114 4.12 10.37 3.27
C GLU A 114 4.81 11.10 2.13
N LYS A 115 5.67 10.41 1.44
CA LYS A 115 6.35 11.00 0.31
C LYS A 115 5.35 11.44 -0.75
N TYR A 116 4.37 10.61 -1.06
CA TYR A 116 3.35 10.98 -2.03
C TYR A 116 2.40 12.04 -1.50
N THR A 117 2.00 11.93 -0.26
CA THR A 117 1.02 12.88 0.25
C THR A 117 1.62 14.25 0.48
N ARG A 118 2.90 14.32 0.82
CA ARG A 118 3.54 15.62 0.95
C ARG A 118 3.69 16.32 -0.38
N GLY A 119 3.82 15.57 -1.43
CA GLY A 119 3.97 16.14 -2.74
C GLY A 119 2.70 16.78 -3.28
N GLN A 120 1.60 16.63 -2.56
CA GLN A 120 0.35 17.19 -2.99
C GLN A 120 0.23 18.68 -2.75
N ARG A 121 1.10 19.25 -1.99
CA ARG A 121 1.00 20.64 -1.69
C ARG A 121 1.48 21.57 -2.73
#